data_68b005d46a9e50dd05961d130a84e7cd
#
_entry.id   68b005d46a9e50dd05961d130a84e7cd
#
_cell.length_a   1.000
_cell.length_b   1.000
_cell.length_c   1.000
_cell.angle_alpha   90.00
_cell.angle_beta   90.00
_cell.angle_gamma   90.00
#
_symmetry.space_group_name_H-M   'P 1'
#
loop_
_entity.id
_entity.type
_entity.pdbx_description
1 polymer ?
#
loop_
_entity_poly.entity_id
_entity_poly.type
_entity_poly.pdbx_seq_one_letter_code
_entity_poly.pdbx_strand_id
1 'polypeptide(L)'
;MDAGSDIDDGTITSALRRAKNEKNSNVDMLLCGDDAYDNYVNYLRVNNIRVEEMSKTNTGGFKAIKFIFGNKEVDIVNESFVPSKEMWGIEGSAMELHQQEWNFADLQGGGIFNLMENQSVYRALLVNFGDLLCTNPGGCVRIFNCA
;
A
#
# COMPACT_ATOMS: atom_id res chain seq x y z
N MET A 1 -10.37 -12.62 -3.35
CA MET A 1 -10.39 -14.04 -2.96
C MET A 1 -10.89 -14.15 -1.53
N ASP A 2 -11.81 -15.05 -1.23
CA ASP A 2 -12.29 -15.30 0.12
C ASP A 2 -11.32 -16.27 0.81
N ALA A 3 -10.77 -15.90 1.97
CA ALA A 3 -9.88 -16.76 2.75
C ALA A 3 -10.64 -17.84 3.52
N GLY A 4 -11.93 -17.61 3.81
CA GLY A 4 -12.84 -18.58 4.39
C GLY A 4 -12.80 -18.70 5.91
N SER A 5 -11.68 -18.53 6.58
CA SER A 5 -11.51 -18.47 8.04
C SER A 5 -10.07 -18.15 8.43
N ASP A 6 -9.14 -19.07 8.27
CA ASP A 6 -7.77 -18.92 8.73
C ASP A 6 -6.87 -18.54 7.54
N ILE A 7 -5.99 -17.56 7.78
CA ILE A 7 -5.00 -17.17 6.79
C ILE A 7 -3.79 -18.06 6.92
N ASP A 8 -3.41 -18.70 5.82
CA ASP A 8 -2.24 -19.57 5.73
C ASP A 8 -1.38 -19.22 4.49
N ASP A 9 -0.18 -19.81 4.43
CA ASP A 9 0.73 -19.65 3.30
C ASP A 9 0.11 -20.14 1.99
N GLY A 10 -0.80 -21.13 2.06
CA GLY A 10 -1.51 -21.68 0.90
C GLY A 10 -2.49 -20.68 0.30
N THR A 11 -3.22 -19.95 1.14
CA THR A 11 -4.16 -18.91 0.74
C THR A 11 -3.43 -17.76 0.06
N ILE A 12 -2.35 -17.26 0.67
CA ILE A 12 -1.52 -16.19 0.10
C ILE A 12 -0.91 -16.65 -1.23
N THR A 13 -0.31 -17.84 -1.27
CA THR A 13 0.28 -18.40 -2.49
C THR A 13 -0.73 -18.54 -3.61
N SER A 14 -1.95 -18.98 -3.30
CA SER A 14 -3.02 -19.17 -4.28
C SER A 14 -3.47 -17.83 -4.87
N ALA A 15 -3.61 -16.81 -4.01
CA ALA A 15 -3.97 -15.46 -4.42
C ALA A 15 -2.91 -14.83 -5.34
N LEU A 16 -1.64 -14.91 -4.96
CA LEU A 16 -0.50 -14.41 -5.75
C LEU A 16 -0.35 -15.16 -7.09
N ARG A 17 -0.54 -16.50 -7.07
CA ARG A 17 -0.50 -17.32 -8.28
C ARG A 17 -1.61 -16.96 -9.26
N ARG A 18 -2.80 -16.66 -8.73
CA ARG A 18 -3.92 -16.22 -9.55
C ARG A 18 -3.63 -14.88 -10.23
N ALA A 19 -3.12 -13.89 -9.49
CA ALA A 19 -2.73 -12.60 -10.05
C ALA A 19 -1.67 -12.77 -11.16
N LYS A 20 -0.66 -13.60 -10.90
CA LYS A 20 0.40 -13.87 -11.87
C LYS A 20 -0.14 -14.54 -13.14
N ASN A 21 -0.97 -15.57 -12.99
CA ASN A 21 -1.45 -16.37 -14.14
C ASN A 21 -2.52 -15.64 -14.97
N GLU A 22 -3.44 -14.91 -14.31
CA GLU A 22 -4.55 -14.25 -14.99
C GLU A 22 -4.18 -12.88 -15.56
N LYS A 23 -3.27 -12.16 -14.91
CA LYS A 23 -2.95 -10.76 -15.21
C LYS A 23 -1.48 -10.46 -15.42
N ASN A 24 -0.63 -11.50 -15.42
CA ASN A 24 0.83 -11.35 -15.51
C ASN A 24 1.40 -10.35 -14.49
N SER A 25 0.75 -10.24 -13.33
CA SER A 25 1.14 -9.31 -12.29
C SER A 25 2.25 -9.87 -11.42
N ASN A 26 3.08 -8.97 -10.94
CA ASN A 26 4.17 -9.25 -10.01
C ASN A 26 3.92 -8.48 -8.71
N VAL A 27 3.02 -8.97 -7.88
CA VAL A 27 2.77 -8.36 -6.56
C VAL A 27 4.08 -8.33 -5.76
N ASP A 28 4.43 -7.16 -5.25
CA ASP A 28 5.65 -6.92 -4.48
C ASP A 28 5.35 -6.70 -3.00
N MET A 29 4.14 -6.25 -2.68
CA MET A 29 3.75 -5.89 -1.33
C MET A 29 2.33 -6.37 -1.02
N LEU A 30 2.13 -6.88 0.19
CA LEU A 30 0.83 -7.20 0.78
C LEU A 30 0.57 -6.26 1.96
N LEU A 31 -0.41 -5.38 1.81
CA LEU A 31 -0.88 -4.51 2.88
C LEU A 31 -1.97 -5.24 3.65
N CYS A 32 -1.80 -5.39 4.95
CA CYS A 32 -2.69 -6.16 5.82
C CYS A 32 -3.35 -5.26 6.85
N GLY A 33 -4.63 -5.49 7.09
CA GLY A 33 -5.30 -4.95 8.27
C GLY A 33 -4.84 -5.65 9.55
N ASP A 34 -5.11 -5.03 10.70
CA ASP A 34 -4.58 -5.47 12.00
C ASP A 34 -4.91 -6.94 12.33
N ASP A 35 -6.18 -7.33 12.21
CA ASP A 35 -6.61 -8.70 12.54
C ASP A 35 -5.98 -9.73 11.58
N ALA A 36 -5.92 -9.41 10.28
CA ALA A 36 -5.32 -10.28 9.28
C ALA A 36 -3.82 -10.47 9.51
N TYR A 37 -3.13 -9.41 9.91
CA TYR A 37 -1.71 -9.46 10.23
C TYR A 37 -1.45 -10.31 11.48
N ASP A 38 -2.21 -10.07 12.56
CA ASP A 38 -2.07 -10.81 13.82
C ASP A 38 -2.38 -12.30 13.65
N ASN A 39 -3.41 -12.63 12.87
CA ASN A 39 -3.76 -14.02 12.57
C ASN A 39 -2.66 -14.71 11.77
N TYR A 40 -2.07 -14.03 10.80
CA TYR A 40 -0.94 -14.56 10.05
C TYR A 40 0.29 -14.76 10.94
N VAL A 41 0.62 -13.80 11.81
CA VAL A 41 1.72 -13.94 12.78
C VAL A 41 1.48 -15.13 13.73
N ASN A 42 0.24 -15.31 14.19
CA ASN A 42 -0.12 -16.45 15.03
C ASN A 42 0.02 -17.78 14.29
N TYR A 43 -0.41 -17.84 13.03
CA TYR A 43 -0.20 -19.02 12.17
C TYR A 43 1.30 -19.37 12.06
N LEU A 44 2.16 -18.39 11.84
CA LEU A 44 3.62 -18.60 11.76
C LEU A 44 4.18 -19.11 13.08
N ARG A 45 3.73 -18.60 14.22
CA ARG A 45 4.15 -19.04 15.57
C ARG A 45 3.72 -20.47 15.88
N VAL A 46 2.47 -20.81 15.58
CA VAL A 46 1.92 -22.15 15.82
C VAL A 46 2.66 -23.22 15.01
N ASN A 47 3.04 -22.88 13.79
CA ASN A 47 3.76 -23.78 12.91
C ASN A 47 5.28 -23.79 13.13
N ASN A 48 5.80 -23.10 14.17
CA ASN A 48 7.22 -22.94 14.45
C ASN A 48 8.03 -22.39 13.26
N ILE A 49 7.39 -21.65 12.38
CA ILE A 49 8.07 -20.97 11.28
C ILE A 49 8.81 -19.80 11.91
N ARG A 50 10.14 -19.81 11.77
CA ARG A 50 10.98 -18.73 12.30
C ARG A 50 10.69 -17.47 11.51
N VAL A 51 9.95 -16.55 12.13
CA VAL A 51 9.83 -15.20 11.60
C VAL A 51 11.18 -14.52 11.84
N GLU A 52 12.03 -14.52 10.84
CA GLU A 52 13.11 -13.56 10.83
C GLU A 52 12.44 -12.21 10.61
N GLU A 53 12.23 -11.48 11.70
CA GLU A 53 11.97 -10.05 11.64
C GLU A 53 13.22 -9.41 11.02
N MET A 54 13.32 -9.46 9.72
CA MET A 54 14.35 -8.73 9.03
C MET A 54 14.02 -7.24 9.17
N SER A 55 14.76 -6.62 10.08
CA SER A 55 14.89 -5.18 10.23
C SER A 55 15.47 -4.55 8.95
N LYS A 56 14.83 -4.72 7.81
CA LYS A 56 14.96 -3.78 6.71
C LYS A 56 13.92 -2.70 6.95
N THR A 57 14.38 -1.62 7.52
CA THR A 57 13.69 -0.35 7.45
C THR A 57 13.52 -0.04 5.96
N ASN A 58 12.37 -0.36 5.39
CA ASN A 58 11.99 0.20 4.11
C ASN A 58 12.06 1.72 4.23
N THR A 59 12.34 2.40 3.16
CA THR A 59 12.55 3.86 3.09
C THR A 59 11.42 4.70 3.70
N GLY A 60 10.39 4.07 4.26
CA GLY A 60 9.25 4.66 4.98
C GLY A 60 9.12 4.28 6.46
N GLY A 61 10.05 3.52 7.05
CA GLY A 61 10.02 3.18 8.49
C GLY A 61 9.09 2.06 8.90
N PHE A 62 8.55 1.27 7.96
CA PHE A 62 7.68 0.14 8.25
C PHE A 62 8.47 -1.16 8.48
N LYS A 63 8.02 -1.95 9.47
CA LYS A 63 8.49 -3.33 9.64
C LYS A 63 7.67 -4.24 8.73
N ALA A 64 8.34 -5.07 7.95
CA ALA A 64 7.69 -6.02 7.04
C ALA A 64 8.10 -7.46 7.37
N ILE A 65 7.15 -8.39 7.25
CA ILE A 65 7.44 -9.82 7.22
C ILE A 65 7.68 -10.18 5.76
N LYS A 66 8.77 -10.91 5.49
CA LYS A 66 9.08 -11.35 4.14
C LYS A 66 8.44 -12.70 3.84
N PHE A 67 7.65 -12.74 2.81
CA PHE A 67 7.05 -13.94 2.25
C PHE A 67 7.76 -14.30 0.92
N ILE A 68 8.19 -15.55 0.78
CA ILE A 68 8.86 -16.00 -0.44
C ILE A 68 7.84 -16.66 -1.36
N PHE A 69 7.59 -16.04 -2.50
CA PHE A 69 6.73 -16.58 -3.55
C PHE A 69 7.58 -16.94 -4.79
N GLY A 70 7.90 -18.21 -4.95
CA GLY A 70 8.81 -18.67 -6.00
C GLY A 70 10.22 -18.11 -5.79
N ASN A 71 10.68 -17.25 -6.70
CA ASN A 71 11.98 -16.59 -6.63
C ASN A 71 11.89 -15.12 -6.19
N LYS A 72 10.71 -14.67 -5.75
CA LYS A 72 10.47 -13.30 -5.31
C LYS A 72 10.18 -13.22 -3.82
N GLU A 73 10.64 -12.14 -3.22
CA GLU A 73 10.24 -11.73 -1.90
C GLU A 73 9.06 -10.78 -2.02
N VAL A 74 8.02 -11.02 -1.23
CA VAL A 74 6.84 -10.17 -1.09
C VAL A 74 6.83 -9.66 0.33
N ASP A 75 6.78 -8.35 0.49
CA ASP A 75 6.77 -7.71 1.79
C ASP A 75 5.33 -7.66 2.34
N ILE A 76 5.11 -8.26 3.52
CA ILE A 76 3.83 -8.21 4.24
C ILE A 76 3.94 -7.11 5.28
N VAL A 77 3.11 -6.07 5.14
CA VAL A 77 3.14 -4.87 5.97
C VAL A 77 1.79 -4.68 6.65
N ASN A 78 1.80 -4.40 7.95
CA ASN A 78 0.59 -3.96 8.64
C ASN A 78 0.29 -2.50 8.31
N GLU A 79 -0.94 -2.22 7.85
CA GLU A 79 -1.37 -0.89 7.47
C GLU A 79 -2.78 -0.61 8.00
N SER A 80 -2.90 0.39 8.86
CA SER A 80 -4.14 0.72 9.57
C SER A 80 -5.28 1.24 8.67
N PHE A 81 -4.97 1.67 7.45
CA PHE A 81 -6.00 2.07 6.48
C PHE A 81 -6.66 0.90 5.76
N VAL A 82 -6.08 -0.30 5.85
CA VAL A 82 -6.68 -1.52 5.29
C VAL A 82 -7.73 -2.05 6.29
N PRO A 83 -8.92 -2.49 5.84
CA PRO A 83 -9.88 -3.11 6.73
C PRO A 83 -9.28 -4.28 7.49
N SER A 84 -9.58 -4.40 8.80
CA SER A 84 -8.93 -5.32 9.74
C SER A 84 -8.78 -6.75 9.24
N LYS A 85 -9.77 -7.27 8.52
CA LYS A 85 -9.82 -8.67 8.05
C LYS A 85 -9.50 -8.81 6.56
N GLU A 86 -8.71 -7.90 6.03
CA GLU A 86 -8.35 -7.90 4.61
C GLU A 86 -6.85 -7.81 4.41
N MET A 87 -6.40 -8.33 3.27
CA MET A 87 -5.07 -8.11 2.74
C MET A 87 -5.17 -7.65 1.29
N TRP A 88 -4.41 -6.64 0.95
CA TRP A 88 -4.36 -6.06 -0.38
C TRP A 88 -2.97 -6.24 -0.98
N GLY A 89 -2.90 -7.01 -2.07
CA GLY A 89 -1.66 -7.19 -2.83
C GLY A 89 -1.52 -6.13 -3.90
N ILE A 90 -0.39 -5.46 -3.89
CA ILE A 90 -0.09 -4.35 -4.79
C ILE A 90 1.16 -4.66 -5.60
N GLU A 91 1.13 -4.34 -6.87
CA GLU A 91 2.28 -4.31 -7.76
C GLU A 91 2.82 -2.88 -7.80
N GLY A 92 3.98 -2.65 -7.18
CA GLY A 92 4.57 -1.31 -7.09
C GLY A 92 4.89 -0.70 -8.44
N SER A 93 5.30 -1.52 -9.41
CA SER A 93 5.59 -1.06 -10.78
C SER A 93 4.37 -0.60 -11.56
N ALA A 94 3.16 -0.99 -11.12
CA ALA A 94 1.90 -0.58 -11.73
C ALA A 94 1.34 0.71 -11.11
N MET A 95 1.98 1.26 -10.09
CA MET A 95 1.57 2.49 -9.43
C MET A 95 2.43 3.66 -9.90
N GLU A 96 1.81 4.67 -10.48
CA GLU A 96 2.46 5.87 -10.97
C GLU A 96 1.90 7.10 -10.26
N LEU A 97 2.80 7.88 -9.66
CA LEU A 97 2.44 9.18 -9.08
C LEU A 97 2.62 10.26 -10.13
N HIS A 98 1.51 10.81 -10.61
CA HIS A 98 1.50 11.99 -11.46
C HIS A 98 1.36 13.23 -10.61
N GLN A 99 2.41 14.01 -10.49
CA GLN A 99 2.44 15.18 -9.65
C GLN A 99 2.93 16.39 -10.43
N GLN A 100 2.18 17.49 -10.34
CA GLN A 100 2.62 18.78 -10.82
C GLN A 100 3.65 19.38 -9.85
N GLU A 101 4.54 20.20 -10.35
CA GLU A 101 5.45 20.95 -9.50
C GLU A 101 4.70 21.92 -8.59
N TRP A 102 5.23 22.11 -7.37
CA TRP A 102 4.72 23.12 -6.46
C TRP A 102 4.79 24.51 -7.07
N ASN A 103 3.68 25.20 -7.15
CA ASN A 103 3.62 26.54 -7.71
C ASN A 103 2.69 27.45 -6.88
N PHE A 104 2.97 28.74 -6.94
CA PHE A 104 2.09 29.74 -6.34
C PHE A 104 0.91 30.05 -7.27
N ALA A 105 -0.31 29.96 -6.71
CA ALA A 105 -1.50 30.31 -7.48
C ALA A 105 -1.68 31.83 -7.54
N ASP A 106 -1.81 32.37 -8.74
CA ASP A 106 -2.30 33.72 -8.96
C ASP A 106 -3.84 33.70 -9.04
N LEU A 107 -4.49 34.03 -7.93
CA LEU A 107 -5.96 33.93 -7.82
C LEU A 107 -6.69 35.09 -8.49
N GLN A 108 -6.03 36.22 -8.75
CA GLN A 108 -6.68 37.45 -9.19
C GLN A 108 -5.99 38.16 -10.34
N GLY A 109 -4.93 37.54 -10.94
CA GLY A 109 -4.16 38.16 -12.01
C GLY A 109 -3.31 39.35 -11.56
N GLY A 110 -3.09 39.50 -10.25
CA GLY A 110 -2.34 40.59 -9.65
C GLY A 110 -1.01 40.19 -9.04
N GLY A 111 -0.62 38.91 -9.20
CA GLY A 111 0.62 38.37 -8.67
C GLY A 111 0.42 37.37 -7.54
N ILE A 112 1.55 36.84 -7.02
CA ILE A 112 1.57 35.77 -6.01
C ILE A 112 1.03 36.22 -4.67
N PHE A 113 1.22 37.50 -4.31
CA PHE A 113 0.84 38.07 -3.02
C PHE A 113 -0.44 38.87 -3.14
N ASN A 114 -1.50 38.40 -2.50
CA ASN A 114 -2.77 39.10 -2.46
C ASN A 114 -2.97 39.77 -1.10
N LEU A 115 -3.28 41.08 -1.10
CA LEU A 115 -3.62 41.80 0.12
C LEU A 115 -5.00 41.36 0.62
N MET A 116 -5.09 41.00 1.88
CA MET A 116 -6.38 40.64 2.50
C MET A 116 -7.22 41.93 2.73
N GLU A 117 -8.49 41.86 2.41
CA GLU A 117 -9.42 42.96 2.70
C GLU A 117 -9.41 43.29 4.18
N ASN A 118 -9.32 44.61 4.50
CA ASN A 118 -9.31 45.16 5.85
C ASN A 118 -8.16 44.71 6.78
N GLN A 119 -7.10 44.15 6.22
CA GLN A 119 -5.89 43.76 6.98
C GLN A 119 -4.63 44.12 6.21
N SER A 120 -3.62 44.63 6.91
CA SER A 120 -2.27 44.86 6.31
C SER A 120 -1.45 43.56 6.22
N VAL A 121 -2.08 42.49 5.72
CA VAL A 121 -1.49 41.17 5.62
C VAL A 121 -1.59 40.66 4.17
N TYR A 122 -0.48 40.12 3.65
CA TYR A 122 -0.44 39.47 2.36
C TYR A 122 -0.65 37.97 2.51
N ARG A 123 -1.43 37.41 1.60
CA ARG A 123 -1.64 35.96 1.48
C ARG A 123 -1.05 35.46 0.16
N ALA A 124 -0.28 34.38 0.23
CA ALA A 124 0.13 33.60 -0.93
C ALA A 124 -0.45 32.18 -0.81
N LEU A 125 -0.89 31.61 -1.90
CA LEU A 125 -1.41 30.24 -1.97
C LEU A 125 -0.42 29.38 -2.74
N LEU A 126 0.18 28.41 -2.03
CA LEU A 126 1.00 27.38 -2.65
C LEU A 126 0.12 26.18 -3.00
N VAL A 127 0.14 25.77 -4.25
CA VAL A 127 -0.69 24.67 -4.76
C VAL A 127 0.18 23.58 -5.36
N ASN A 128 -0.26 22.36 -5.16
CA ASN A 128 0.27 21.19 -5.84
C ASN A 128 -0.93 20.29 -6.19
N PHE A 129 -0.94 19.79 -7.40
CA PHE A 129 -1.92 18.82 -7.86
C PHE A 129 -1.20 17.52 -8.14
N GLY A 130 -1.68 16.44 -7.55
CA GLY A 130 -1.14 15.11 -7.78
C GLY A 130 -2.23 14.06 -7.73
N ASP A 131 -2.02 12.99 -8.47
CA ASP A 131 -2.91 11.84 -8.51
C ASP A 131 -2.07 10.57 -8.57
N LEU A 132 -2.58 9.50 -7.97
CA LEU A 132 -1.97 8.17 -8.00
C LEU A 132 -2.73 7.32 -9.02
N LEU A 133 -2.07 6.97 -10.10
CA LEU A 133 -2.63 6.14 -11.15
C LEU A 133 -2.19 4.69 -11.00
N CYS A 134 -3.13 3.75 -11.07
CA CYS A 134 -2.83 2.33 -11.19
C CYS A 134 -2.98 1.91 -12.67
N THR A 135 -1.88 1.57 -13.32
CA THR A 135 -1.86 1.19 -14.74
C THR A 135 -2.33 -0.24 -14.98
N ASN A 136 -2.23 -1.11 -13.96
CA ASN A 136 -2.70 -2.50 -14.02
C ASN A 136 -3.60 -2.87 -12.82
N PRO A 137 -4.82 -2.33 -12.72
CA PRO A 137 -5.69 -2.60 -11.57
C PRO A 137 -6.10 -4.08 -11.47
N GLY A 138 -6.12 -4.80 -12.58
CA GLY A 138 -6.40 -6.24 -12.58
C GLY A 138 -5.26 -7.09 -12.00
N GLY A 139 -4.06 -6.53 -11.85
CA GLY A 139 -2.92 -7.16 -11.22
C GLY A 139 -2.91 -7.04 -9.69
N CYS A 140 -3.73 -6.15 -9.13
CA CYS A 140 -3.90 -6.05 -7.68
C CYS A 140 -4.77 -7.20 -7.15
N VAL A 141 -4.47 -7.65 -5.93
CA VAL A 141 -5.16 -8.76 -5.27
C VAL A 141 -5.82 -8.26 -4.00
N ARG A 142 -7.06 -8.70 -3.78
CA ARG A 142 -7.74 -8.51 -2.50
C ARG A 142 -8.10 -9.87 -1.91
N ILE A 143 -7.62 -10.14 -0.71
CA ILE A 143 -8.00 -11.28 0.11
C ILE A 143 -8.87 -10.72 1.23
N PHE A 144 -10.04 -11.31 1.47
CA PHE A 144 -11.00 -10.85 2.48
C PHE A 144 -11.45 -12.02 3.35
N ASN A 145 -12.11 -11.72 4.46
CA ASN A 145 -12.47 -12.69 5.50
C ASN A 145 -11.25 -13.43 6.09
N CYS A 146 -10.16 -12.71 6.30
CA CYS A 146 -8.99 -13.18 7.02
C CYS A 146 -9.31 -13.17 8.52
N ALA A 147 -9.84 -14.28 9.03
CA ALA A 147 -10.22 -14.42 10.44
C ALA A 147 -9.14 -15.14 11.25
#